data_b926e6d81b63240b9eaaadcbe1d4b9b3
#
_entry.id   b926e6d81b63240b9eaaadcbe1d4b9b3
#
_cell.length_a   1.000
_cell.length_b   1.000
_cell.length_c   1.000
_cell.angle_alpha   90.00
_cell.angle_beta   90.00
_cell.angle_gamma   90.00
#
_symmetry.space_group_name_H-M   'P 1'
#
loop_
_entity.id
_entity.type
_entity.pdbx_description
1 polymer ?
#
loop_
_entity_poly.entity_id
_entity_poly.type
_entity_poly.pdbx_seq_one_letter_code
_entity_poly.pdbx_strand_id
1 'polypeptide(L)'
;QKLSKIKPIIIVGGEPYSVFLEILFKTLKSKSVKKNKHPIILILSLKILLSQMTKFNFKYRVKTIQKDEVDRTNLKKNILYVIDVEFKHKKIFDKISSKSKSYIEKSFRIGINLMKERKGLVLINGPVSKVNFLDKKYPGITEYVSDKIGKEGKEVMLIYNKDLAVMPITTHMPLNKIF
;
A
#
# COMPACT_ATOMS: atom_id res chain seq x y z
N GLN A 1 30.78 -11.48 -6.04
CA GLN A 1 29.81 -10.75 -5.16
C GLN A 1 28.52 -10.55 -5.95
N LYS A 2 27.42 -11.24 -5.58
CA LYS A 2 26.07 -10.94 -6.08
C LYS A 2 25.74 -9.51 -5.63
N LEU A 3 25.73 -8.54 -6.54
CA LEU A 3 25.17 -7.22 -6.29
C LEU A 3 23.79 -7.38 -5.63
N SER A 4 23.62 -6.89 -4.40
CA SER A 4 22.35 -6.99 -3.68
C SER A 4 21.27 -6.27 -4.50
N LYS A 5 20.30 -7.04 -5.00
CA LYS A 5 19.21 -6.54 -5.83
C LYS A 5 18.44 -5.46 -5.05
N ILE A 6 18.27 -4.28 -5.63
CA ILE A 6 17.52 -3.18 -5.00
C ILE A 6 16.07 -3.63 -4.80
N LYS A 7 15.64 -3.75 -3.53
CA LYS A 7 14.28 -4.16 -3.19
C LYS A 7 13.27 -3.07 -3.54
N PRO A 8 12.09 -3.44 -4.07
CA PRO A 8 11.04 -2.49 -4.38
C PRO A 8 10.32 -1.95 -3.14
N ILE A 9 9.70 -0.79 -3.28
CA ILE A 9 8.67 -0.28 -2.39
C ILE A 9 7.35 -0.94 -2.80
N ILE A 10 6.70 -1.62 -1.86
CA ILE A 10 5.39 -2.27 -2.08
C ILE A 10 4.29 -1.30 -1.64
N ILE A 11 3.34 -1.03 -2.51
CA ILE A 11 2.24 -0.12 -2.22
C ILE A 11 0.91 -0.84 -2.45
N VAL A 12 0.10 -0.97 -1.40
CA VAL A 12 -1.27 -1.48 -1.48
C VAL A 12 -2.24 -0.32 -1.64
N GLY A 13 -3.05 -0.32 -2.69
CA GLY A 13 -3.90 0.82 -3.07
C GLY A 13 -5.00 1.18 -2.05
N GLY A 14 -5.45 0.22 -1.23
CA GLY A 14 -6.55 0.46 -0.29
C GLY A 14 -7.91 0.61 -1.00
N GLU A 15 -8.71 1.55 -0.55
CA GLU A 15 -10.04 1.81 -1.14
C GLU A 15 -9.93 2.27 -2.60
N PRO A 16 -10.60 1.58 -3.53
CA PRO A 16 -10.46 1.85 -4.96
C PRO A 16 -10.97 3.23 -5.39
N TYR A 17 -11.90 3.80 -4.64
CA TYR A 17 -12.51 5.10 -4.93
C TYR A 17 -12.02 6.22 -4.00
N SER A 18 -10.90 6.00 -3.32
CA SER A 18 -10.27 7.02 -2.48
C SER A 18 -9.44 8.01 -3.31
N VAL A 19 -8.97 9.06 -2.66
CA VAL A 19 -8.03 10.04 -3.23
C VAL A 19 -6.62 9.49 -3.45
N PHE A 20 -6.38 8.22 -3.12
CA PHE A 20 -5.05 7.62 -3.12
C PHE A 20 -4.32 7.76 -4.46
N LEU A 21 -4.97 7.42 -5.58
CA LEU A 21 -4.32 7.47 -6.89
C LEU A 21 -3.99 8.90 -7.32
N GLU A 22 -4.82 9.89 -6.99
CA GLU A 22 -4.51 11.29 -7.23
C GLU A 22 -3.26 11.73 -6.46
N ILE A 23 -3.17 11.35 -5.17
CA ILE A 23 -1.99 11.63 -4.34
C ILE A 23 -0.77 10.93 -4.92
N LEU A 24 -0.88 9.64 -5.29
CA LEU A 24 0.20 8.89 -5.91
C LEU A 24 0.71 9.57 -7.19
N PHE A 25 -0.18 10.00 -8.09
CA PHE A 25 0.20 10.66 -9.34
C PHE A 25 0.94 11.98 -9.08
N LYS A 26 0.49 12.78 -8.12
CA LYS A 26 1.18 14.01 -7.71
C LYS A 26 2.55 13.69 -7.11
N THR A 27 2.63 12.67 -6.27
CA THR A 27 3.88 12.22 -5.61
C THR A 27 4.91 11.73 -6.63
N LEU A 28 4.51 10.94 -7.62
CA LEU A 28 5.39 10.45 -8.68
C LEU A 28 5.99 11.56 -9.56
N LYS A 29 5.34 12.74 -9.62
CA LYS A 29 5.86 13.92 -10.31
C LYS A 29 6.91 14.67 -9.49
N SER A 30 7.00 14.45 -8.17
CA SER A 30 7.89 15.19 -7.29
C SER A 30 9.37 14.92 -7.55
N LYS A 31 10.22 15.92 -7.31
CA LYS A 31 11.68 15.81 -7.49
C LYS A 31 12.29 14.74 -6.55
N SER A 32 11.79 14.62 -5.32
CA SER A 32 12.27 13.64 -4.34
C SER A 32 12.03 12.20 -4.78
N VAL A 33 10.83 11.89 -5.29
CA VAL A 33 10.52 10.54 -5.78
C VAL A 33 11.27 10.22 -7.07
N LYS A 34 11.48 11.19 -7.97
CA LYS A 34 12.31 10.99 -9.17
C LYS A 34 13.76 10.63 -8.83
N LYS A 35 14.30 11.11 -7.70
CA LYS A 35 15.64 10.75 -7.21
C LYS A 35 15.69 9.39 -6.52
N ASN A 36 14.54 8.84 -6.12
CA ASN A 36 14.48 7.53 -5.47
C ASN A 36 15.01 6.43 -6.42
N LYS A 37 15.84 5.54 -5.88
CA LYS A 37 16.43 4.42 -6.63
C LYS A 37 15.58 3.14 -6.57
N HIS A 38 14.65 3.03 -5.63
CA HIS A 38 13.85 1.82 -5.42
C HIS A 38 12.70 1.76 -6.43
N PRO A 39 12.52 0.63 -7.13
CA PRO A 39 11.35 0.39 -7.96
C PRO A 39 10.06 0.41 -7.11
N ILE A 40 8.93 0.69 -7.75
CA ILE A 40 7.62 0.71 -7.10
C ILE A 40 6.77 -0.42 -7.66
N ILE A 41 6.19 -1.21 -6.77
CA ILE A 41 5.17 -2.21 -7.10
C ILE A 41 3.86 -1.79 -6.46
N LEU A 42 2.84 -1.59 -7.28
CA LEU A 42 1.46 -1.35 -6.84
C LEU A 42 0.69 -2.67 -6.80
N ILE A 43 -0.09 -2.86 -5.75
CA ILE A 43 -1.03 -3.97 -5.62
C ILE A 43 -2.43 -3.37 -5.59
N LEU A 44 -3.09 -3.38 -6.73
CA LEU A 44 -4.40 -2.77 -6.93
C LEU A 44 -5.03 -3.20 -8.27
N SER A 45 -6.24 -2.74 -8.57
CA SER A 45 -6.88 -3.00 -9.86
C SER A 45 -6.21 -2.18 -10.97
N LEU A 46 -5.61 -2.88 -11.94
CA LEU A 46 -5.05 -2.26 -13.14
C LEU A 46 -6.09 -1.44 -13.90
N LYS A 47 -7.31 -1.96 -14.01
CA LYS A 47 -8.40 -1.28 -14.70
C LYS A 47 -8.74 0.06 -14.06
N ILE A 48 -8.81 0.13 -12.72
CA ILE A 48 -9.02 1.40 -11.99
C ILE A 48 -7.83 2.34 -12.20
N LEU A 49 -6.61 1.84 -12.06
CA LEU A 49 -5.40 2.63 -12.27
C LEU A 49 -5.42 3.30 -13.64
N LEU A 50 -5.61 2.54 -14.72
CA LEU A 50 -5.59 3.07 -16.08
C LEU A 50 -6.75 4.05 -16.33
N SER A 51 -7.95 3.76 -15.81
CA SER A 51 -9.10 4.66 -15.94
C SER A 51 -8.85 6.00 -15.23
N GLN A 52 -8.27 6.00 -14.03
CA GLN A 52 -7.95 7.22 -13.31
C GLN A 52 -6.73 7.94 -13.91
N MET A 53 -5.73 7.22 -14.43
CA MET A 53 -4.63 7.83 -15.20
C MET A 53 -5.16 8.64 -16.38
N THR A 54 -6.11 8.10 -17.13
CA THR A 54 -6.77 8.80 -18.23
C THR A 54 -7.54 10.02 -17.72
N LYS A 55 -8.34 9.87 -16.67
CA LYS A 55 -9.15 10.95 -16.10
C LYS A 55 -8.31 12.12 -15.59
N PHE A 56 -7.15 11.85 -14.99
CA PHE A 56 -6.22 12.86 -14.47
C PHE A 56 -5.17 13.31 -15.50
N ASN A 57 -5.27 12.88 -16.73
CA ASN A 57 -4.24 13.11 -17.77
C ASN A 57 -2.82 12.83 -17.25
N PHE A 58 -2.68 11.71 -16.56
CA PHE A 58 -1.41 11.27 -15.99
C PHE A 58 -0.78 10.19 -16.87
N LYS A 59 0.43 10.46 -17.37
CA LYS A 59 1.18 9.53 -18.22
C LYS A 59 2.35 8.95 -17.43
N TYR A 60 2.40 7.63 -17.32
CA TYR A 60 3.50 6.90 -16.71
C TYR A 60 3.62 5.51 -17.35
N ARG A 61 4.84 4.96 -17.40
CA ARG A 61 5.04 3.61 -17.94
C ARG A 61 4.59 2.57 -16.93
N VAL A 62 3.56 1.80 -17.24
CA VAL A 62 3.01 0.74 -16.40
C VAL A 62 3.35 -0.62 -16.99
N LYS A 63 3.72 -1.59 -16.15
CA LYS A 63 3.95 -2.98 -16.51
C LYS A 63 3.32 -3.89 -15.46
N THR A 64 2.53 -4.86 -15.89
CA THR A 64 2.01 -5.92 -15.01
C THR A 64 3.09 -6.94 -14.71
N ILE A 65 3.08 -7.46 -13.48
CA ILE A 65 3.92 -8.58 -13.04
C ILE A 65 3.12 -9.49 -12.11
N GLN A 66 3.52 -10.75 -12.03
CA GLN A 66 2.99 -11.69 -11.04
C GLN A 66 3.84 -11.63 -9.75
N LYS A 67 3.25 -12.05 -8.62
CA LYS A 67 3.92 -12.02 -7.30
C LYS A 67 5.20 -12.88 -7.26
N ASP A 68 5.23 -13.97 -8.00
CA ASP A 68 6.37 -14.88 -8.10
C ASP A 68 7.47 -14.37 -9.05
N GLU A 69 7.17 -13.38 -9.88
CA GLU A 69 8.13 -12.74 -10.77
C GLU A 69 8.94 -11.61 -10.10
N VAL A 70 8.54 -11.16 -8.90
CA VAL A 70 9.18 -10.01 -8.21
C VAL A 70 10.68 -10.20 -8.05
N ASP A 71 11.14 -11.40 -7.67
CA ASP A 71 12.57 -11.69 -7.51
C ASP A 71 13.28 -11.99 -8.82
N ARG A 72 12.57 -12.41 -9.84
CA ARG A 72 13.14 -12.82 -11.13
C ARG A 72 13.23 -11.65 -12.10
N THR A 73 12.38 -10.63 -11.95
CA THR A 73 12.34 -9.48 -12.83
C THR A 73 13.39 -8.44 -12.45
N ASN A 74 14.11 -7.92 -13.44
CA ASN A 74 14.97 -6.74 -13.25
C ASN A 74 14.11 -5.47 -13.22
N LEU A 75 13.65 -5.10 -12.02
CA LEU A 75 12.77 -3.97 -11.81
C LEU A 75 13.49 -2.64 -12.00
N LYS A 76 12.92 -1.74 -12.80
CA LYS A 76 13.46 -0.41 -13.08
C LYS A 76 12.68 0.68 -12.34
N LYS A 77 13.37 1.70 -11.84
CA LYS A 77 12.78 2.80 -11.05
C LYS A 77 11.76 3.68 -11.78
N ASN A 78 11.83 3.73 -13.11
CA ASN A 78 10.97 4.56 -13.96
C ASN A 78 9.78 3.80 -14.55
N ILE A 79 9.49 2.62 -14.03
CA ILE A 79 8.34 1.79 -14.40
C ILE A 79 7.52 1.56 -13.14
N LEU A 80 6.21 1.74 -13.26
CA LEU A 80 5.25 1.40 -12.24
C LEU A 80 4.79 -0.04 -12.47
N TYR A 81 5.27 -0.95 -11.64
CA TYR A 81 4.86 -2.35 -11.73
C TYR A 81 3.54 -2.56 -11.01
N VAL A 82 2.68 -3.37 -11.58
CA VAL A 82 1.34 -3.63 -11.02
C VAL A 82 1.14 -5.13 -10.86
N ILE A 83 0.86 -5.55 -9.65
CA ILE A 83 0.25 -6.84 -9.38
C ILE A 83 -1.26 -6.60 -9.38
N ASP A 84 -1.91 -7.07 -10.44
CA ASP A 84 -3.33 -6.81 -10.65
C ASP A 84 -4.19 -7.61 -9.68
N VAL A 85 -5.08 -6.92 -9.00
CA VAL A 85 -6.14 -7.49 -8.18
C VAL A 85 -7.46 -7.04 -8.77
N GLU A 86 -8.18 -7.97 -9.38
CA GLU A 86 -9.45 -7.66 -10.03
C GLU A 86 -10.43 -6.99 -9.07
N PHE A 87 -11.00 -5.87 -9.50
CA PHE A 87 -12.13 -5.22 -8.85
C PHE A 87 -13.17 -4.85 -9.90
N LYS A 88 -14.35 -5.47 -9.81
CA LYS A 88 -15.46 -5.21 -10.72
C LYS A 88 -16.07 -3.85 -10.43
N HIS A 89 -15.99 -2.92 -11.37
CA HIS A 89 -16.53 -1.58 -11.25
C HIS A 89 -17.17 -1.12 -12.55
N LYS A 90 -18.18 -0.25 -12.43
CA LYS A 90 -18.89 0.35 -13.57
C LYS A 90 -18.50 1.82 -13.76
N LYS A 91 -18.07 2.51 -12.70
CA LYS A 91 -17.71 3.93 -12.70
C LYS A 91 -16.26 4.12 -12.31
N ILE A 92 -15.62 5.17 -12.80
CA ILE A 92 -14.24 5.53 -12.43
C ILE A 92 -14.17 5.95 -10.97
N PHE A 93 -15.21 6.65 -10.48
CA PHE A 93 -15.38 7.05 -9.09
C PHE A 93 -16.78 6.64 -8.63
N ASP A 94 -16.89 6.13 -7.42
CA ASP A 94 -18.15 5.78 -6.78
C ASP A 94 -18.01 5.91 -5.26
N LYS A 95 -19.10 5.68 -4.53
CA LYS A 95 -19.08 5.70 -3.06
C LYS A 95 -18.29 4.51 -2.50
N ILE A 96 -17.52 4.76 -1.45
CA ILE A 96 -16.87 3.71 -0.67
C ILE A 96 -17.94 2.84 -0.04
N SER A 97 -17.81 1.53 -0.16
CA SER A 97 -18.78 0.56 0.36
C SER A 97 -18.10 -0.77 0.69
N SER A 98 -18.81 -1.64 1.40
CA SER A 98 -18.34 -2.99 1.75
C SER A 98 -18.05 -3.89 0.52
N LYS A 99 -18.48 -3.50 -0.66
CA LYS A 99 -18.18 -4.23 -1.92
C LYS A 99 -16.68 -4.29 -2.23
N SER A 100 -15.88 -3.35 -1.73
CA SER A 100 -14.43 -3.33 -1.90
C SER A 100 -13.68 -4.20 -0.88
N LYS A 101 -14.34 -4.73 0.15
CA LYS A 101 -13.70 -5.44 1.26
C LYS A 101 -12.82 -6.61 0.79
N SER A 102 -13.37 -7.55 0.05
CA SER A 102 -12.64 -8.72 -0.45
C SER A 102 -11.45 -8.35 -1.35
N TYR A 103 -11.62 -7.31 -2.19
CA TYR A 103 -10.55 -6.75 -3.00
C TYR A 103 -9.41 -6.18 -2.14
N ILE A 104 -9.74 -5.40 -1.11
CA ILE A 104 -8.76 -4.81 -0.20
C ILE A 104 -8.03 -5.91 0.59
N GLU A 105 -8.76 -6.89 1.13
CA GLU A 105 -8.18 -8.04 1.84
C GLU A 105 -7.20 -8.83 0.98
N LYS A 106 -7.57 -9.11 -0.28
CA LYS A 106 -6.70 -9.80 -1.24
C LYS A 106 -5.44 -8.97 -1.52
N SER A 107 -5.58 -7.66 -1.70
CA SER A 107 -4.46 -6.75 -1.95
C SER A 107 -3.49 -6.71 -0.77
N PHE A 108 -3.98 -6.59 0.46
CA PHE A 108 -3.14 -6.64 1.67
C PHE A 108 -2.46 -8.00 1.84
N ARG A 109 -3.17 -9.10 1.62
CA ARG A 109 -2.61 -10.45 1.71
C ARG A 109 -1.41 -10.62 0.78
N ILE A 110 -1.49 -10.14 -0.46
CA ILE A 110 -0.37 -10.18 -1.41
C ILE A 110 0.79 -9.33 -0.90
N GLY A 111 0.53 -8.08 -0.50
CA GLY A 111 1.55 -7.17 0.01
C GLY A 111 2.28 -7.70 1.25
N ILE A 112 1.52 -8.19 2.23
CA ILE A 112 2.05 -8.79 3.46
C ILE A 112 2.89 -10.03 3.14
N ASN A 113 2.45 -10.89 2.23
CA ASN A 113 3.21 -12.07 1.85
C ASN A 113 4.54 -11.70 1.20
N LEU A 114 4.58 -10.70 0.31
CA LEU A 114 5.83 -10.20 -0.27
C LEU A 114 6.79 -9.67 0.80
N MET A 115 6.28 -9.02 1.85
CA MET A 115 7.10 -8.56 2.97
C MET A 115 7.60 -9.73 3.83
N LYS A 116 6.76 -10.72 4.15
CA LYS A 116 7.17 -11.95 4.86
C LYS A 116 8.27 -12.70 4.10
N GLU A 117 8.18 -12.77 2.78
CA GLU A 117 9.16 -13.37 1.89
C GLU A 117 10.40 -12.48 1.65
N ARG A 118 10.50 -11.32 2.34
CA ARG A 118 11.59 -10.35 2.22
C ARG A 118 11.81 -9.81 0.78
N LYS A 119 10.77 -9.83 -0.05
CA LYS A 119 10.80 -9.34 -1.44
C LYS A 119 10.59 -7.83 -1.57
N GLY A 120 10.13 -7.15 -0.54
CA GLY A 120 9.97 -5.70 -0.46
C GLY A 120 10.92 -5.04 0.52
N LEU A 121 11.14 -3.73 0.34
CA LEU A 121 11.86 -2.87 1.28
C LEU A 121 10.91 -2.39 2.40
N VAL A 122 9.75 -1.92 2.01
CA VAL A 122 8.72 -1.34 2.87
C VAL A 122 7.34 -1.58 2.26
N LEU A 123 6.33 -1.71 3.11
CA LEU A 123 4.92 -1.73 2.72
C LEU A 123 4.28 -0.38 3.04
N ILE A 124 3.70 0.25 2.02
CA ILE A 124 2.90 1.48 2.14
C ILE A 124 1.47 1.11 1.77
N ASN A 125 0.50 1.61 2.51
CA ASN A 125 -0.92 1.39 2.18
C ASN A 125 -1.64 2.70 1.90
N GLY A 126 -2.56 2.66 0.95
CA GLY A 126 -3.56 3.68 0.74
C GLY A 126 -4.64 3.69 1.84
N PRO A 127 -5.54 4.67 1.83
CA PRO A 127 -6.62 4.77 2.82
C PRO A 127 -7.53 3.54 2.80
N VAL A 128 -8.05 3.18 3.97
CA VAL A 128 -9.08 2.15 4.14
C VAL A 128 -10.22 2.66 5.00
N SER A 129 -11.44 2.24 4.69
CA SER A 129 -12.62 2.58 5.50
C SER A 129 -12.65 1.75 6.77
N LYS A 130 -12.63 2.40 7.94
CA LYS A 130 -12.78 1.71 9.23
C LYS A 130 -14.12 0.96 9.32
N VAL A 131 -15.18 1.53 8.78
CA VAL A 131 -16.53 0.95 8.83
C VAL A 131 -16.69 -0.18 7.84
N ASN A 132 -16.32 0.05 6.57
CA ASN A 132 -16.59 -0.90 5.49
C ASN A 132 -15.54 -2.02 5.34
N PHE A 133 -14.32 -1.78 5.83
CA PHE A 133 -13.22 -2.74 5.72
C PHE A 133 -12.85 -3.38 7.06
N LEU A 134 -12.58 -2.59 8.10
CA LEU A 134 -12.13 -3.12 9.40
C LEU A 134 -13.25 -3.66 10.26
N ASP A 135 -14.55 -3.42 9.91
CA ASP A 135 -15.76 -3.93 10.57
C ASP A 135 -15.77 -3.74 12.10
N LYS A 136 -15.17 -2.66 12.59
CA LYS A 136 -14.94 -2.42 14.02
C LYS A 136 -14.12 -3.51 14.74
N LYS A 137 -13.62 -4.51 14.02
CA LYS A 137 -12.78 -5.58 14.56
C LYS A 137 -11.38 -5.08 14.95
N TYR A 138 -10.87 -4.11 14.19
CA TYR A 138 -9.56 -3.51 14.42
C TYR A 138 -9.71 -2.01 14.66
N PRO A 139 -9.00 -1.44 15.66
CA PRO A 139 -8.98 0.01 15.90
C PRO A 139 -8.45 0.81 14.71
N GLY A 140 -7.49 0.23 13.98
CA GLY A 140 -6.88 0.82 12.80
C GLY A 140 -6.21 -0.20 11.89
N ILE A 141 -5.59 0.32 10.82
CA ILE A 141 -4.88 -0.52 9.85
C ILE A 141 -3.59 -1.11 10.42
N THR A 142 -2.98 -0.47 11.39
CA THR A 142 -1.77 -0.93 12.06
C THR A 142 -2.01 -2.26 12.75
N GLU A 143 -3.08 -2.34 13.55
CA GLU A 143 -3.48 -3.54 14.27
C GLU A 143 -3.94 -4.65 13.31
N TYR A 144 -4.65 -4.29 12.24
CA TYR A 144 -4.99 -5.25 11.17
C TYR A 144 -3.74 -5.87 10.54
N VAL A 145 -2.77 -5.06 10.17
CA VAL A 145 -1.52 -5.56 9.55
C VAL A 145 -0.74 -6.40 10.56
N SER A 146 -0.65 -5.95 11.82
CA SER A 146 0.04 -6.68 12.90
C SER A 146 -0.55 -8.07 13.11
N ASP A 147 -1.87 -8.20 13.18
CA ASP A 147 -2.56 -9.50 13.23
C ASP A 147 -2.19 -10.38 12.02
N LYS A 148 -2.29 -9.82 10.80
CA LYS A 148 -2.02 -10.59 9.57
C LYS A 148 -0.56 -11.04 9.43
N ILE A 149 0.39 -10.36 10.08
CA ILE A 149 1.79 -10.83 10.13
C ILE A 149 2.08 -11.74 11.33
N GLY A 150 1.12 -11.96 12.24
CA GLY A 150 1.30 -12.77 13.45
C GLY A 150 2.14 -12.05 14.52
N LYS A 151 1.97 -10.73 14.65
CA LYS A 151 2.67 -9.85 15.61
C LYS A 151 1.70 -8.99 16.40
N GLU A 152 0.47 -9.45 16.59
CA GLU A 152 -0.56 -8.75 17.35
C GLU A 152 -0.04 -8.34 18.74
N GLY A 153 -0.28 -7.07 19.10
CA GLY A 153 0.20 -6.47 20.36
C GLY A 153 1.70 -6.18 20.42
N LYS A 154 2.45 -6.36 19.30
CA LYS A 154 3.88 -6.05 19.20
C LYS A 154 4.17 -4.91 18.23
N GLU A 155 3.12 -4.32 17.68
CA GLU A 155 3.22 -3.16 16.82
C GLU A 155 3.60 -1.91 17.63
N VAL A 156 4.46 -1.09 17.05
CA VAL A 156 4.84 0.19 17.61
C VAL A 156 4.56 1.27 16.59
N MET A 157 3.84 2.31 17.01
CA MET A 157 3.59 3.48 16.17
C MET A 157 4.75 4.46 16.31
N LEU A 158 5.27 4.94 15.18
CA LEU A 158 6.22 6.04 15.14
C LEU A 158 5.64 7.16 14.27
N ILE A 159 5.42 8.33 14.88
CA ILE A 159 5.08 9.55 14.16
C ILE A 159 6.38 10.29 13.92
N TYR A 160 6.75 10.44 12.65
CA TYR A 160 8.07 10.93 12.28
C TYR A 160 8.01 12.18 11.42
N ASN A 161 8.80 13.17 11.80
CA ASN A 161 9.21 14.29 10.98
C ASN A 161 10.74 14.43 11.13
N LYS A 162 11.41 15.10 10.18
CA LYS A 162 12.87 15.32 10.24
C LYS A 162 13.35 16.03 11.53
N ASP A 163 12.49 16.86 12.13
CA ASP A 163 12.80 17.67 13.31
C ASP A 163 12.30 17.01 14.63
N LEU A 164 11.36 16.07 14.56
CA LEU A 164 10.78 15.41 15.74
C LEU A 164 10.27 14.02 15.38
N ALA A 165 10.58 13.05 16.23
CA ALA A 165 9.99 11.72 16.20
C ALA A 165 9.30 11.42 17.53
N VAL A 166 8.03 10.99 17.48
CA VAL A 166 7.22 10.68 18.67
C VAL A 166 6.75 9.23 18.59
N MET A 167 6.99 8.48 19.65
CA MET A 167 6.52 7.12 19.82
C MET A 167 5.57 7.10 21.04
N PRO A 168 4.24 7.03 20.83
CA PRO A 168 3.29 6.97 21.92
C PRO A 168 3.39 5.60 22.64
N ILE A 169 3.30 5.60 23.96
CA ILE A 169 3.25 4.36 24.77
C ILE A 169 1.95 3.62 24.51
N THR A 170 0.84 4.35 24.34
CA THR A 170 -0.46 3.79 23.96
C THR A 170 -1.03 4.55 22.78
N THR A 171 -1.76 3.86 21.89
CA THR A 171 -2.45 4.49 20.75
C THR A 171 -3.95 4.71 21.01
N HIS A 172 -4.61 3.77 21.69
CA HIS A 172 -6.07 3.76 21.87
C HIS A 172 -6.50 3.42 23.30
N MET A 173 -5.56 3.31 24.23
CA MET A 173 -5.83 2.94 25.62
C MET A 173 -5.46 4.07 26.58
N PRO A 174 -6.33 4.42 27.54
CA PRO A 174 -6.00 5.38 28.59
C PRO A 174 -4.81 4.93 29.44
N LEU A 175 -3.96 5.88 29.88
CA LEU A 175 -2.77 5.58 30.68
C LEU A 175 -3.04 4.80 31.95
N ASN A 176 -4.17 5.05 32.60
CA ASN A 176 -4.61 4.35 33.84
C ASN A 176 -5.00 2.88 33.60
N LYS A 177 -4.95 2.38 32.38
CA LYS A 177 -5.20 0.97 32.04
C LYS A 177 -3.96 0.23 31.57
N ILE A 178 -2.78 0.82 31.74
CA ILE A 178 -1.50 0.21 31.35
C ILE A 178 -1.00 -0.76 32.43
N PHE A 179 -1.44 -0.58 33.68
CA PHE A 179 -1.04 -1.38 34.87
C PHE A 179 -2.18 -2.24 35.36
#